data_7760cf8df1226a88f7600d23203e7b7b
#
_entry.id   7760cf8df1226a88f7600d23203e7b7b
#
_cell.length_a   1.000
_cell.length_b   1.000
_cell.length_c   1.000
_cell.angle_alpha   90.00
_cell.angle_beta   90.00
_cell.angle_gamma   90.00
#
_symmetry.space_group_name_H-M   'P 1'
#
loop_
_entity.id
_entity.type
_entity.pdbx_description
1 polymer ?
#
loop_
_entity_poly.entity_id
_entity_poly.type
_entity_poly.pdbx_seq_one_letter_code
_entity_poly.pdbx_strand_id
1 'polypeptide(L)'
;LNKDWREEYGGHIELWDREVKKCVRSYLPKFNRIVIFSTTNTSFHGHPESLSCPDHMSRKSMALYYYTNGRSEEMKDDYHTTTFKLRPDEKVEHKLTLKTKKLFRRYSKLFNK
;
A
#
# COMPACT_ATOMS: atom_id res chain seq x y z
N LEU A 1 0.12 -15.41 -9.57
CA LEU A 1 -1.24 -15.11 -9.94
C LEU A 1 -1.34 -14.41 -11.31
N ASN A 2 -0.30 -13.68 -11.72
CA ASN A 2 -0.27 -12.86 -12.94
C ASN A 2 0.67 -13.51 -13.97
N LYS A 3 0.16 -14.50 -14.72
CA LYS A 3 0.90 -15.05 -15.85
C LYS A 3 1.08 -13.98 -16.92
N ASP A 4 2.20 -14.05 -17.64
CA ASP A 4 2.52 -13.19 -18.77
C ASP A 4 2.44 -11.69 -18.48
N TRP A 5 2.61 -11.31 -17.21
CA TRP A 5 2.60 -9.92 -16.76
C TRP A 5 3.89 -9.22 -17.21
N ARG A 6 3.73 -8.13 -17.95
CA ARG A 6 4.83 -7.38 -18.56
C ARG A 6 5.14 -6.12 -17.77
N GLU A 7 6.33 -5.58 -17.97
CA GLU A 7 6.80 -4.36 -17.31
C GLU A 7 5.92 -3.16 -17.62
N GLU A 8 5.52 -3.00 -18.88
CA GLU A 8 4.67 -1.91 -19.36
C GLU A 8 3.26 -1.90 -18.77
N TYR A 9 2.82 -2.99 -18.16
CA TYR A 9 1.51 -3.04 -17.48
C TYR A 9 1.51 -2.38 -16.11
N GLY A 10 2.69 -2.08 -15.58
CA GLY A 10 2.85 -1.44 -14.27
C GLY A 10 2.39 -2.32 -13.10
N GLY A 11 1.85 -1.70 -12.07
CA GLY A 11 1.30 -2.38 -10.90
C GLY A 11 2.35 -2.96 -9.95
N HIS A 12 3.57 -2.45 -9.98
CA HIS A 12 4.63 -2.82 -9.06
C HIS A 12 4.18 -2.66 -7.60
N ILE A 13 4.61 -3.57 -6.74
CA ILE A 13 4.62 -3.30 -5.31
C ILE A 13 5.90 -2.56 -4.97
N GLU A 14 5.77 -1.39 -4.40
CA GLU A 14 6.88 -0.54 -3.99
C GLU A 14 7.03 -0.51 -2.48
N LEU A 15 8.27 -0.58 -2.04
CA LEU A 15 8.66 -0.39 -0.64
C LEU A 15 9.42 0.92 -0.53
N TRP A 16 8.97 1.80 0.36
CA TRP A 16 9.49 3.15 0.52
C TRP A 16 10.24 3.31 1.83
N ASP A 17 11.12 4.29 1.88
CA ASP A 17 11.80 4.66 3.12
C ASP A 17 10.81 5.25 4.15
N ARG A 18 11.25 5.42 5.39
CA ARG A 18 10.44 5.91 6.52
C ARG A 18 9.83 7.30 6.29
N GLU A 19 10.44 8.09 5.43
CA GLU A 19 10.01 9.45 5.12
C GLU A 19 9.17 9.54 3.84
N VAL A 20 9.06 8.43 3.10
CA VAL A 20 8.42 8.33 1.77
C VAL A 20 9.06 9.27 0.76
N LYS A 21 10.38 9.45 0.86
CA LYS A 21 11.16 10.27 -0.08
C LYS A 21 11.73 9.45 -1.23
N LYS A 22 12.05 8.18 -0.96
CA LYS A 22 12.70 7.31 -1.93
C LYS A 22 12.07 5.93 -1.94
N CYS A 23 11.75 5.43 -3.14
CA CYS A 23 11.43 4.01 -3.34
C CYS A 23 12.71 3.19 -3.17
N VAL A 24 12.73 2.32 -2.18
CA VAL A 24 13.89 1.49 -1.83
C VAL A 24 13.90 0.21 -2.66
N ARG A 25 12.71 -0.34 -2.92
CA ARG A 25 12.53 -1.56 -3.73
C ARG A 25 11.23 -1.47 -4.51
N SER A 26 11.25 -2.00 -5.72
CA SER A 26 10.10 -2.11 -6.61
C SER A 26 10.06 -3.51 -7.22
N TYR A 27 8.91 -4.19 -7.17
CA TYR A 27 8.76 -5.55 -7.65
C TYR A 27 7.55 -5.68 -8.55
N LEU A 28 7.79 -6.06 -9.80
CA LEU A 28 6.73 -6.38 -10.75
C LEU A 28 5.90 -7.58 -10.25
N PRO A 29 4.56 -7.57 -10.33
CA PRO A 29 3.69 -8.64 -9.82
C PRO A 29 3.65 -9.87 -10.75
N LYS A 30 4.79 -10.49 -11.00
CA LYS A 30 4.91 -11.69 -11.86
C LYS A 30 4.27 -12.91 -11.21
N PHE A 31 3.92 -13.88 -12.08
CA PHE A 31 3.50 -15.21 -11.62
C PHE A 31 4.61 -15.86 -10.77
N ASN A 32 4.20 -16.61 -9.77
CA ASN A 32 5.10 -17.32 -8.86
C ASN A 32 6.11 -16.42 -8.12
N ARG A 33 5.75 -15.16 -7.84
CA ARG A 33 6.55 -14.23 -7.03
C ARG A 33 5.88 -13.99 -5.68
N ILE A 34 6.67 -14.07 -4.63
CA ILE A 34 6.31 -13.71 -3.26
C ILE A 34 7.23 -12.58 -2.82
N VAL A 35 6.67 -11.59 -2.14
CA VAL A 35 7.40 -10.52 -1.48
C VAL A 35 7.07 -10.56 0.01
N ILE A 36 8.07 -10.69 0.85
CA ILE A 36 7.94 -10.75 2.31
C ILE A 36 8.64 -9.53 2.89
N PHE A 37 7.95 -8.79 3.72
CA PHE A 37 8.49 -7.61 4.40
C PHE A 37 7.80 -7.39 5.75
N SER A 38 8.49 -6.73 6.67
CA SER A 38 7.92 -6.37 7.97
C SER A 38 6.97 -5.20 7.84
N THR A 39 5.82 -5.28 8.50
CA THR A 39 4.86 -4.18 8.61
C THR A 39 4.98 -3.52 9.97
N THR A 40 5.47 -2.29 9.99
CA THR A 40 5.60 -1.42 11.16
C THR A 40 4.95 -0.07 10.88
N ASN A 41 4.90 0.81 11.86
CA ASN A 41 4.40 2.19 11.69
C ASN A 41 5.14 3.00 10.62
N THR A 42 6.32 2.54 10.21
CA THR A 42 7.20 3.22 9.24
C THR A 42 7.47 2.41 7.98
N SER A 43 6.77 1.29 7.78
CA SER A 43 6.90 0.44 6.60
C SER A 43 5.90 0.87 5.51
N PHE A 44 6.25 1.89 4.75
CA PHE A 44 5.39 2.39 3.68
C PHE A 44 5.54 1.54 2.43
N HIS A 45 4.41 1.10 1.89
CA HIS A 45 4.37 0.28 0.69
C HIS A 45 3.06 0.50 -0.07
N GLY A 46 3.05 0.17 -1.35
CA GLY A 46 1.87 0.32 -2.20
C GLY A 46 2.14 0.01 -3.66
N HIS A 47 1.15 0.25 -4.51
CA HIS A 47 1.30 0.26 -5.96
C HIS A 47 0.75 1.58 -6.50
N PRO A 48 1.56 2.61 -6.55
CA PRO A 48 1.12 3.98 -6.80
C PRO A 48 0.72 4.24 -8.25
N GLU A 49 1.29 3.49 -9.20
CA GLU A 49 1.06 3.70 -10.62
C GLU A 49 -0.22 3.05 -11.12
N SER A 50 -0.90 3.73 -12.03
CA SER A 50 -2.06 3.17 -12.73
C SER A 50 -1.65 1.98 -13.59
N LEU A 51 -2.56 1.03 -13.75
CA LEU A 51 -2.35 -0.12 -14.61
C LEU A 51 -2.55 0.25 -16.08
N SER A 52 -1.70 -0.30 -16.93
CA SER A 52 -1.76 -0.17 -18.41
C SER A 52 -1.91 -1.54 -19.08
N CYS A 53 -2.45 -2.50 -18.36
CA CYS A 53 -2.71 -3.83 -18.91
C CYS A 53 -3.97 -3.82 -19.79
N PRO A 54 -4.09 -4.76 -20.75
CA PRO A 54 -5.31 -4.92 -21.55
C PRO A 54 -6.56 -5.15 -20.70
N ASP A 55 -7.72 -4.75 -21.18
CA ASP A 55 -9.00 -4.78 -20.44
C ASP A 55 -9.42 -6.17 -19.96
N HIS A 56 -9.00 -7.23 -20.67
CA HIS A 56 -9.26 -8.62 -20.27
C HIS A 56 -8.32 -9.12 -19.16
N MET A 57 -7.33 -8.31 -18.75
CA MET A 57 -6.36 -8.65 -17.70
C MET A 57 -6.63 -7.83 -16.43
N SER A 58 -6.20 -8.36 -15.31
CA SER A 58 -6.25 -7.66 -14.03
C SER A 58 -5.05 -8.04 -13.17
N ARG A 59 -4.54 -7.08 -12.39
CA ARG A 59 -3.54 -7.34 -11.37
C ARG A 59 -4.16 -8.09 -10.20
N LYS A 60 -3.67 -9.28 -9.95
CA LYS A 60 -4.12 -10.12 -8.83
C LYS A 60 -3.02 -10.17 -7.77
N SER A 61 -3.39 -10.01 -6.52
CA SER A 61 -2.50 -10.18 -5.37
C SER A 61 -3.20 -10.90 -4.25
N MET A 62 -2.43 -11.60 -3.43
CA MET A 62 -2.88 -12.22 -2.20
C MET A 62 -1.99 -11.67 -1.07
N ALA A 63 -2.60 -11.15 -0.03
CA ALA A 63 -1.90 -10.72 1.16
C ALA A 63 -2.10 -11.74 2.29
N LEU A 64 -1.00 -12.16 2.90
CA LEU A 64 -0.99 -13.03 4.06
C LEU A 64 -0.29 -12.29 5.20
N TYR A 65 -0.86 -12.38 6.39
CA TYR A 65 -0.30 -11.73 7.57
C TYR A 65 0.13 -12.80 8.56
N TYR A 66 1.36 -12.69 9.03
CA TYR A 66 1.93 -13.56 10.04
C TYR A 66 2.06 -12.80 11.35
N TYR A 67 1.57 -13.40 12.40
CA TYR A 67 1.62 -12.85 13.74
C TYR A 67 2.42 -13.76 14.64
N THR A 68 3.17 -13.20 15.58
CA THR A 68 3.87 -13.94 16.62
C THR A 68 3.13 -13.82 17.94
N ASN A 69 2.98 -14.92 18.65
CA ASN A 69 2.51 -14.90 20.03
C ASN A 69 3.69 -14.52 20.95
N GLY A 70 3.45 -13.65 21.92
CA GLY A 70 4.45 -13.34 22.95
C GLY A 70 5.56 -12.38 22.51
N ARG A 71 5.22 -11.26 21.85
CA ARG A 71 6.17 -10.14 21.72
C ARG A 71 6.52 -9.62 23.11
N SER A 72 7.83 -9.38 23.35
CA SER A 72 8.26 -8.65 24.54
C SER A 72 7.64 -7.25 24.53
N GLU A 73 7.45 -6.66 25.73
CA GLU A 73 6.89 -5.29 25.85
C GLU A 73 7.68 -4.27 25.02
N GLU A 74 9.01 -4.45 24.93
CA GLU A 74 9.92 -3.62 24.14
C GLU A 74 9.67 -3.69 22.62
N MET A 75 9.04 -4.76 22.14
CA MET A 75 8.68 -4.97 20.73
C MET A 75 7.20 -4.65 20.42
N LYS A 76 6.43 -4.21 21.40
CA LYS A 76 5.08 -3.77 21.18
C LYS A 76 5.10 -2.36 20.60
N ASP A 77 4.83 -2.26 19.32
CA ASP A 77 4.47 -0.98 18.73
C ASP A 77 3.11 -0.54 19.29
N ASP A 78 2.95 0.75 19.50
CA ASP A 78 1.64 1.33 19.81
C ASP A 78 0.61 0.93 18.76
N TYR A 79 -0.64 0.81 19.18
CA TYR A 79 -1.75 0.53 18.27
C TYR A 79 -1.75 1.54 17.11
N HIS A 80 -1.64 1.04 15.89
CA HIS A 80 -1.64 1.87 14.70
C HIS A 80 -2.74 1.46 13.74
N THR A 81 -3.25 2.44 13.02
CA THR A 81 -4.15 2.27 11.90
C THR A 81 -3.38 2.43 10.59
N THR A 82 -3.96 1.96 9.48
CA THR A 82 -3.38 2.21 8.16
C THR A 82 -3.16 3.70 7.94
N THR A 83 -1.91 4.09 7.77
CA THR A 83 -1.51 5.47 7.51
C THR A 83 -1.17 5.65 6.04
N PHE A 84 -1.85 6.59 5.39
CA PHE A 84 -1.54 6.97 4.01
C PHE A 84 -0.62 8.19 4.02
N LYS A 85 0.51 8.07 3.33
CA LYS A 85 1.47 9.14 3.14
C LYS A 85 1.68 9.36 1.65
N LEU A 86 1.64 10.60 1.22
CA LEU A 86 1.80 10.95 -0.19
C LEU A 86 3.26 10.94 -0.59
N ARG A 87 3.53 10.52 -1.82
CA ARG A 87 4.85 10.55 -2.43
C ARG A 87 5.24 12.00 -2.78
N PRO A 88 6.54 12.28 -2.96
CA PRO A 88 7.01 13.63 -3.32
C PRO A 88 6.46 14.15 -4.66
N ASP A 89 6.21 13.25 -5.61
CA ASP A 89 5.74 13.52 -6.96
C ASP A 89 4.20 13.59 -7.09
N GLU A 90 3.45 13.26 -6.03
CA GLU A 90 2.00 13.34 -6.06
C GLU A 90 1.50 14.79 -6.04
N LYS A 91 0.63 15.12 -6.99
CA LYS A 91 0.04 16.46 -7.13
C LYS A 91 -0.87 16.82 -5.94
N VAL A 92 -0.95 18.11 -5.65
CA VAL A 92 -1.76 18.67 -4.53
C VAL A 92 -3.25 18.31 -4.65
N GLU A 93 -3.76 18.12 -5.86
CA GLU A 93 -5.14 17.71 -6.11
C GLU A 93 -5.49 16.36 -5.47
N HIS A 94 -4.55 15.41 -5.49
CA HIS A 94 -4.71 14.12 -4.80
C HIS A 94 -4.74 14.28 -3.28
N LYS A 95 -4.06 15.30 -2.73
CA LYS A 95 -4.10 15.64 -1.29
C LYS A 95 -5.49 16.09 -0.85
N LEU A 96 -6.16 16.89 -1.66
CA LEU A 96 -7.52 17.37 -1.40
C LEU A 96 -8.53 16.23 -1.41
N THR A 97 -8.43 15.32 -2.40
CA THR A 97 -9.31 14.15 -2.51
C THR A 97 -9.17 13.19 -1.31
N LEU A 98 -7.97 13.01 -0.79
CA LEU A 98 -7.75 12.20 0.41
C LEU A 98 -8.31 12.87 1.69
N LYS A 99 -8.16 14.19 1.81
CA LYS A 99 -8.75 14.96 2.92
C LYS A 99 -10.28 14.90 2.89
N THR A 100 -10.90 15.09 1.73
CA THR A 100 -12.35 15.03 1.56
C THR A 100 -12.90 13.64 1.82
N LYS A 101 -12.26 12.57 1.33
CA LYS A 101 -12.63 11.18 1.65
C LYS A 101 -12.54 10.88 3.15
N LYS A 102 -11.52 11.40 3.84
CA LYS A 102 -11.37 11.24 5.29
C LYS A 102 -12.45 12.00 6.08
N LEU A 103 -12.81 13.18 5.59
CA LEU A 103 -13.90 13.98 6.14
C LEU A 103 -15.25 13.27 5.95
N PHE A 104 -15.55 12.79 4.75
CA PHE A 104 -16.79 12.06 4.43
C PHE A 104 -16.94 10.79 5.28
N ARG A 105 -15.86 10.01 5.48
CA ARG A 105 -15.88 8.85 6.39
C ARG A 105 -16.16 9.22 7.85
N ARG A 106 -15.74 10.40 8.28
CA ARG A 106 -16.00 10.89 9.64
C ARG A 106 -17.46 11.32 9.80
N TYR A 107 -18.04 11.95 8.79
CA TYR A 107 -19.45 12.36 8.80
C TYR A 107 -20.40 11.17 8.65
N SER A 108 -20.12 10.20 7.79
CA SER A 108 -20.97 9.00 7.62
C SER A 108 -21.10 8.17 8.91
N LYS A 109 -20.07 8.18 9.78
CA LYS A 109 -20.14 7.52 11.09
C LYS A 109 -21.01 8.26 12.11
N LEU A 110 -21.32 9.54 11.90
CA LEU A 110 -22.18 10.32 12.80
C LEU A 110 -23.67 10.15 12.47
N PHE A 111 -24.00 9.76 11.25
CA PHE A 111 -25.38 9.57 10.79
C PHE A 111 -25.88 8.12 10.82
N ASN A 112 -25.01 7.15 11.12
CA ASN A 112 -25.36 5.73 11.26
C ASN A 112 -25.34 5.30 12.74
N LYS A 113 -25.93 6.12 13.62
CA LYS A 113 -26.32 5.71 14.97
C LYS A 113 -27.82 5.59 15.06
#